data_3432130e8b48578d71a8291a68b4f8e7
#
_entry.id   3432130e8b48578d71a8291a68b4f8e7
#
_cell.length_a   1.000
_cell.length_b   1.000
_cell.length_c   1.000
_cell.angle_alpha   90.00
_cell.angle_beta   90.00
_cell.angle_gamma   90.00
#
_symmetry.space_group_name_H-M   'P 1'
#
loop_
_entity.id
_entity.type
_entity.pdbx_description
1 polymer ?
#
loop_
_entity_poly.entity_id
_entity_poly.type
_entity_poly.pdbx_seq_one_letter_code
_entity_poly.pdbx_strand_id
1 'polypeptide(L)'
;MEFDNQRPIYLQLLEEFKLKISTGQWQAGEKIDSVRSLASFYEVNPNTIQKALSELEREGLTETRRTSGRFVTDNTSLISDLEDDSFKKIADEFIEGAKNLNLEKDKAIDDLRNYWEKNYD
;
A
#
# COMPACT_ATOMS: atom_id res chain seq x y z
N MET A 1 3.57 13.64 1.56
CA MET A 1 4.03 12.55 0.68
C MET A 1 4.89 13.14 -0.42
N GLU A 2 6.05 12.59 -0.62
CA GLU A 2 6.92 12.98 -1.72
C GLU A 2 6.76 12.01 -2.87
N PHE A 3 6.60 12.53 -4.08
CA PHE A 3 6.43 11.71 -5.27
C PHE A 3 7.73 11.59 -6.05
N ASP A 4 7.98 10.38 -6.53
CA ASP A 4 9.06 10.08 -7.45
C ASP A 4 8.66 10.57 -8.85
N ASN A 5 9.54 11.34 -9.50
CA ASN A 5 9.27 11.90 -10.82
C ASN A 5 9.37 10.88 -11.96
N GLN A 6 9.90 9.69 -11.69
CA GLN A 6 10.14 8.67 -12.73
C GLN A 6 8.97 7.72 -12.93
N ARG A 7 7.96 7.81 -12.06
CA ARG A 7 6.79 6.93 -12.10
C ARG A 7 5.51 7.76 -12.12
N PRO A 8 4.46 7.30 -12.79
CA PRO A 8 3.19 8.02 -12.78
C PRO A 8 2.69 8.27 -11.36
N ILE A 9 2.22 9.48 -11.11
CA ILE A 9 1.74 9.88 -9.77
C ILE A 9 0.59 8.99 -9.32
N TYR A 10 -0.34 8.65 -10.23
CA TYR A 10 -1.50 7.84 -9.85
C TYR A 10 -1.10 6.44 -9.34
N LEU A 11 -0.03 5.85 -9.86
CA LEU A 11 0.46 4.56 -9.40
C LEU A 11 1.03 4.66 -7.99
N GLN A 12 1.74 5.75 -7.70
CA GLN A 12 2.27 6.00 -6.36
C GLN A 12 1.14 6.24 -5.35
N LEU A 13 0.09 6.94 -5.76
CA LEU A 13 -1.11 7.12 -4.94
C LEU A 13 -1.84 5.81 -4.72
N LEU A 14 -1.93 4.98 -5.76
CA LEU A 14 -2.56 3.66 -5.65
C LEU A 14 -1.84 2.80 -4.61
N GLU A 15 -0.51 2.79 -4.64
CA GLU A 15 0.31 2.09 -3.64
C GLU A 15 0.09 2.64 -2.23
N GLU A 16 0.02 3.96 -2.10
CA GLU A 16 -0.24 4.62 -0.82
C GLU A 16 -1.62 4.25 -0.27
N PHE A 17 -2.65 4.26 -1.11
CA PHE A 17 -4.00 3.89 -0.71
C PHE A 17 -4.10 2.42 -0.32
N LYS A 18 -3.44 1.54 -1.06
CA LYS A 18 -3.35 0.12 -0.71
C LYS A 18 -2.68 -0.08 0.64
N LEU A 19 -1.63 0.68 0.92
CA LEU A 19 -0.93 0.63 2.20
C LEU A 19 -1.84 1.07 3.34
N LYS A 20 -2.63 2.12 3.13
CA LYS A 20 -3.60 2.59 4.13
C LYS A 20 -4.64 1.53 4.45
N ILE A 21 -5.09 0.79 3.44
CA ILE A 21 -6.06 -0.31 3.63
C ILE A 21 -5.40 -1.48 4.34
N SER A 22 -4.23 -1.91 3.89
CA SER A 22 -3.56 -3.09 4.45
C SER A 22 -3.09 -2.89 5.88
N THR A 23 -2.76 -1.65 6.27
CA THR A 23 -2.32 -1.33 7.63
C THR A 23 -3.48 -0.96 8.57
N GLY A 24 -4.70 -0.88 8.07
CA GLY A 24 -5.88 -0.51 8.85
C GLY A 24 -6.03 0.98 9.09
N GLN A 25 -5.22 1.81 8.47
CA GLN A 25 -5.39 3.27 8.51
C GLN A 25 -6.73 3.66 7.89
N TRP A 26 -7.09 3.01 6.78
CA TRP A 26 -8.42 3.00 6.21
C TRP A 26 -9.04 1.64 6.54
N GLN A 27 -9.94 1.62 7.51
CA GLN A 27 -10.51 0.38 8.02
C GLN A 27 -11.56 -0.20 7.08
N ALA A 28 -11.77 -1.51 7.17
CA ALA A 28 -12.83 -2.19 6.41
C ALA A 28 -14.18 -1.51 6.64
N GLY A 29 -14.90 -1.19 5.55
CA GLY A 29 -16.18 -0.53 5.62
C GLY A 29 -16.14 0.98 5.86
N GLU A 30 -14.97 1.54 6.09
CA GLU A 30 -14.82 2.98 6.36
C GLU A 30 -15.07 3.79 5.09
N LYS A 31 -15.72 4.94 5.26
CA LYS A 31 -15.93 5.90 4.18
C LYS A 31 -14.62 6.62 3.88
N ILE A 32 -14.24 6.67 2.61
CA ILE A 32 -13.04 7.34 2.14
C ILE A 32 -13.37 8.83 1.91
N ASP A 33 -12.40 9.69 2.21
CA ASP A 33 -12.53 11.11 1.93
C ASP A 33 -12.82 11.37 0.45
N SER A 34 -13.46 12.49 0.17
CA SER A 34 -13.80 12.87 -1.20
C SER A 34 -12.55 13.06 -2.06
N VAL A 35 -12.72 12.92 -3.37
CA VAL A 35 -11.67 13.20 -4.36
C VAL A 35 -11.07 14.58 -4.10
N ARG A 36 -11.92 15.57 -3.85
CA ARG A 36 -11.50 16.96 -3.59
C ARG A 36 -10.61 17.06 -2.36
N SER A 37 -11.01 16.43 -1.26
CA SER A 37 -10.24 16.42 -0.03
C SER A 37 -8.90 15.73 -0.20
N LEU A 38 -8.88 14.58 -0.86
CA LEU A 38 -7.65 13.85 -1.12
C LEU A 38 -6.72 14.63 -2.05
N ALA A 39 -7.26 15.26 -3.08
CA ALA A 39 -6.47 16.09 -3.99
C ALA A 39 -5.80 17.25 -3.26
N SER A 40 -6.52 17.89 -2.37
CA SER A 40 -5.98 18.97 -1.53
C SER A 40 -4.90 18.45 -0.58
N PHE A 41 -5.15 17.33 0.09
CA PHE A 41 -4.21 16.75 1.04
C PHE A 41 -2.89 16.35 0.38
N TYR A 42 -2.97 15.68 -0.76
CA TYR A 42 -1.78 15.21 -1.47
C TYR A 42 -1.20 16.24 -2.43
N GLU A 43 -1.87 17.37 -2.60
CA GLU A 43 -1.45 18.44 -3.51
C GLU A 43 -1.29 17.94 -4.95
N VAL A 44 -2.29 17.21 -5.42
CA VAL A 44 -2.32 16.65 -6.78
C VAL A 44 -3.62 16.99 -7.49
N ASN A 45 -3.62 16.82 -8.80
CA ASN A 45 -4.81 17.03 -9.61
C ASN A 45 -5.92 16.06 -9.20
N PRO A 46 -7.17 16.51 -9.04
CA PRO A 46 -8.30 15.64 -8.73
C PRO A 46 -8.46 14.47 -9.71
N ASN A 47 -8.13 14.66 -10.98
CA ASN A 47 -8.21 13.58 -11.97
C ASN A 47 -7.23 12.46 -11.65
N THR A 48 -6.06 12.79 -11.11
CA THR A 48 -5.05 11.80 -10.68
C THR A 48 -5.56 10.99 -9.50
N ILE A 49 -6.19 11.64 -8.52
CA ILE A 49 -6.85 10.95 -7.40
C ILE A 49 -7.95 10.04 -7.93
N GLN A 50 -8.80 10.54 -8.82
CA GLN A 50 -9.89 9.76 -9.39
C GLN A 50 -9.39 8.49 -10.08
N LYS A 51 -8.30 8.61 -10.83
CA LYS A 51 -7.69 7.46 -11.51
C LYS A 51 -7.20 6.41 -10.52
N ALA A 52 -6.53 6.83 -9.45
CA ALA A 52 -6.04 5.91 -8.40
C ALA A 52 -7.21 5.22 -7.70
N LEU A 53 -8.24 5.96 -7.33
CA LEU A 53 -9.43 5.40 -6.67
C LEU A 53 -10.19 4.45 -7.59
N SER A 54 -10.28 4.76 -8.88
CA SER A 54 -10.93 3.88 -9.85
C SER A 54 -10.19 2.55 -9.98
N GLU A 55 -8.86 2.56 -9.92
CA GLU A 55 -8.07 1.33 -9.92
C GLU A 55 -8.31 0.50 -8.66
N LEU A 56 -8.41 1.14 -7.48
CA LEU A 56 -8.78 0.43 -6.25
C LEU A 56 -10.13 -0.26 -6.38
N GLU A 57 -11.09 0.43 -6.95
CA GLU A 57 -12.44 -0.10 -7.15
C GLU A 57 -12.44 -1.26 -8.14
N ARG A 58 -11.65 -1.14 -9.21
CA ARG A 58 -11.49 -2.21 -10.19
C ARG A 58 -10.92 -3.47 -9.54
N GLU A 59 -10.04 -3.33 -8.56
CA GLU A 59 -9.46 -4.45 -7.81
C GLU A 59 -10.36 -4.94 -6.67
N GLY A 60 -11.52 -4.32 -6.48
CA GLY A 60 -12.48 -4.71 -5.44
C GLY A 60 -12.16 -4.20 -4.05
N LEU A 61 -11.15 -3.35 -3.91
CA LEU A 61 -10.71 -2.85 -2.60
C LEU A 61 -11.59 -1.72 -2.07
N THR A 62 -12.34 -1.07 -2.94
CA THR A 62 -13.32 -0.05 -2.57
C THR A 62 -14.59 -0.28 -3.36
N GLU A 63 -15.70 0.29 -2.86
CA GLU A 63 -16.98 0.28 -3.57
C GLU A 63 -17.63 1.66 -3.49
N THR A 64 -18.29 2.05 -4.57
CA THR A 64 -19.07 3.28 -4.61
C THR A 64 -20.52 2.97 -4.26
N ARG A 65 -21.04 3.69 -3.26
CA ARG A 65 -22.46 3.65 -2.89
C ARG A 65 -23.10 4.91 -3.42
N ARG A 66 -24.12 4.75 -4.19
CA ARG A 66 -24.72 5.75 -5.07
C ARG A 66 -24.93 7.14 -4.48
N THR A 67 -25.39 7.24 -3.24
CA THR A 67 -25.70 8.51 -2.59
C THR A 67 -24.80 8.80 -1.38
N SER A 68 -23.96 7.84 -1.00
CA SER A 68 -23.21 7.89 0.25
C SER A 68 -21.71 8.08 0.06
N GLY A 69 -21.19 7.83 -1.15
CA GLY A 69 -19.78 7.98 -1.46
C GLY A 69 -19.04 6.66 -1.67
N ARG A 70 -17.75 6.69 -1.43
CA ARG A 70 -16.87 5.54 -1.64
C ARG A 70 -16.42 4.99 -0.32
N PHE A 71 -16.38 3.65 -0.22
CA PHE A 71 -16.10 2.94 1.03
C PHE A 71 -15.04 1.86 0.80
N VAL A 72 -14.23 1.62 1.82
CA VAL A 72 -13.29 0.48 1.82
C VAL A 72 -14.11 -0.82 1.86
N THR A 73 -13.65 -1.83 1.15
CA THR A 73 -14.30 -3.15 1.14
C THR A 73 -14.47 -3.72 2.55
N ASP A 74 -15.54 -4.45 2.77
CA ASP A 74 -15.75 -5.27 3.98
C ASP A 74 -15.15 -6.66 3.85
N ASN A 75 -14.63 -7.00 2.68
CA ASN A 75 -14.05 -8.32 2.42
C ASN A 75 -12.68 -8.43 3.08
N THR A 76 -12.66 -8.97 4.30
CA THR A 76 -11.43 -9.12 5.08
C THR A 76 -10.43 -10.07 4.44
N SER A 77 -10.91 -11.05 3.68
CA SER A 77 -10.04 -11.97 2.93
C SER A 77 -9.24 -11.21 1.87
N LEU A 78 -9.88 -10.29 1.16
CA LEU A 78 -9.23 -9.48 0.13
C LEU A 78 -8.18 -8.55 0.76
N ILE A 79 -8.49 -7.97 1.92
CA ILE A 79 -7.54 -7.13 2.67
C ILE A 79 -6.35 -7.96 3.15
N SER A 80 -6.60 -9.17 3.65
CA SER A 80 -5.55 -10.09 4.09
C SER A 80 -4.62 -10.46 2.93
N ASP A 81 -5.17 -10.72 1.75
CA ASP A 81 -4.37 -10.99 0.55
C ASP A 81 -3.49 -9.79 0.18
N LEU A 82 -4.01 -8.58 0.37
CA LEU A 82 -3.27 -7.36 0.11
C LEU A 82 -2.08 -7.21 1.08
N GLU A 83 -2.28 -7.54 2.36
CA GLU A 83 -1.21 -7.56 3.37
C GLU A 83 -0.13 -8.57 2.98
N ASP A 84 -0.53 -9.76 2.58
CA ASP A 84 0.39 -10.83 2.17
C ASP A 84 1.21 -10.42 0.94
N ASP A 85 0.57 -9.78 -0.04
CA ASP A 85 1.25 -9.31 -1.26
C ASP A 85 2.26 -8.21 -0.91
N SER A 86 1.92 -7.30 -0.01
CA SER A 86 2.81 -6.26 0.46
C SER A 86 4.03 -6.85 1.17
N PHE A 87 3.82 -7.84 2.02
CA PHE A 87 4.91 -8.53 2.71
C PHE A 87 5.81 -9.26 1.72
N LYS A 88 5.24 -9.97 0.75
CA LYS A 88 6.01 -10.70 -0.27
C LYS A 88 6.92 -9.77 -1.06
N LYS A 89 6.44 -8.58 -1.39
CA LYS A 89 7.24 -7.59 -2.10
C LYS A 89 8.49 -7.20 -1.30
N ILE A 90 8.32 -6.92 -0.01
CA ILE A 90 9.43 -6.58 0.88
C ILE A 90 10.38 -7.75 1.02
N ALA A 91 9.84 -8.96 1.20
CA ALA A 91 10.63 -10.18 1.31
C ALA A 91 11.46 -10.44 0.05
N ASP A 92 10.87 -10.26 -1.12
CA ASP A 92 11.56 -10.45 -2.39
C ASP A 92 12.72 -9.46 -2.55
N GLU A 93 12.51 -8.20 -2.17
CA GLU A 93 13.55 -7.18 -2.20
C GLU A 93 14.72 -7.54 -1.26
N PHE A 94 14.40 -7.98 -0.06
CA PHE A 94 15.41 -8.42 0.90
C PHE A 94 16.19 -9.64 0.38
N ILE A 95 15.49 -10.66 -0.13
CA ILE A 95 16.11 -11.88 -0.63
C ILE A 95 17.02 -11.57 -1.82
N GLU A 96 16.57 -10.74 -2.75
CA GLU A 96 17.36 -10.34 -3.89
C GLU A 96 18.64 -9.62 -3.46
N GLY A 97 18.52 -8.69 -2.52
CA GLY A 97 19.67 -7.98 -1.96
C GLY A 97 20.65 -8.91 -1.26
N ALA A 98 20.14 -9.85 -0.46
CA ALA A 98 20.97 -10.84 0.23
C ALA A 98 21.71 -11.74 -0.76
N LYS A 99 21.05 -12.17 -1.83
CA LYS A 99 21.67 -12.97 -2.89
C LYS A 99 22.76 -12.21 -3.62
N ASN A 100 22.53 -10.93 -3.87
CA ASN A 100 23.54 -10.07 -4.51
C ASN A 100 24.80 -9.89 -3.65
N LEU A 101 24.65 -10.00 -2.33
CA LEU A 101 25.77 -9.97 -1.39
C LEU A 101 26.38 -11.35 -1.14
N ASN A 102 25.88 -12.39 -1.83
CA ASN A 102 26.30 -13.76 -1.67
C ASN A 102 26.10 -14.31 -0.25
N LEU A 103 25.07 -13.82 0.43
CA LEU A 103 24.67 -14.34 1.74
C LEU A 103 23.80 -15.59 1.56
N GLU A 104 24.11 -16.62 2.33
CA GLU A 104 23.19 -17.75 2.35
C GLU A 104 22.00 -17.46 3.28
N LYS A 105 20.95 -18.22 3.09
CA LYS A 105 19.65 -18.01 3.72
C LYS A 105 19.74 -17.85 5.25
N ASP A 106 20.35 -18.82 5.92
CA ASP A 106 20.37 -18.81 7.38
C ASP A 106 21.17 -17.64 7.95
N LYS A 107 22.29 -17.32 7.31
CA LYS A 107 23.08 -16.16 7.70
C LYS A 107 22.29 -14.84 7.48
N ALA A 108 21.61 -14.71 6.35
CA ALA A 108 20.83 -13.50 6.06
C ALA A 108 19.71 -13.31 7.09
N ILE A 109 19.03 -14.40 7.43
CA ILE A 109 17.94 -14.37 8.43
C ILE A 109 18.47 -14.05 9.83
N ASP A 110 19.58 -14.66 10.23
CA ASP A 110 20.20 -14.41 11.54
C ASP A 110 20.68 -12.96 11.64
N ASP A 111 21.34 -12.47 10.61
CA ASP A 111 21.82 -11.09 10.56
C ASP A 111 20.64 -10.10 10.64
N LEU A 112 19.56 -10.39 9.93
CA LEU A 112 18.35 -9.55 9.98
C LEU A 112 17.75 -9.55 11.38
N ARG A 113 17.63 -10.73 12.00
CA ARG A 113 17.10 -10.86 13.37
C ARG A 113 17.93 -10.05 14.35
N ASN A 114 19.25 -10.25 14.33
CA ASN A 114 20.16 -9.56 15.24
C ASN A 114 20.13 -8.05 15.04
N TYR A 115 20.09 -7.60 13.80
CA TYR A 115 20.00 -6.17 13.48
C TYR A 115 18.69 -5.57 13.97
N TRP A 116 17.59 -6.30 13.77
CA TRP A 116 16.27 -5.88 14.23
C TRP A 116 16.24 -5.72 15.75
N GLU A 117 16.65 -6.74 16.47
CA GLU A 117 16.62 -6.74 17.93
C GLU A 117 17.50 -5.66 18.52
N LYS A 118 18.65 -5.41 17.93
CA LYS A 118 19.60 -4.39 18.42
C LYS A 118 19.10 -2.95 18.17
N ASN A 119 18.43 -2.70 17.07
CA ASN A 119 18.14 -1.34 16.60
C ASN A 119 16.66 -0.93 16.67
N TYR A 120 15.73 -1.86 16.80
CA TYR A 120 14.29 -1.59 16.70
C TYR A 120 13.44 -2.17 17.84
N ASP A 121 13.96 -3.06 18.63
CA ASP A 121 13.23 -3.61 19.78
C ASP A 121 13.49 -2.85 21.07
#